data_58659cc5bff47c0034cf82540a15b1b8
#
_entry.id   58659cc5bff47c0034cf82540a15b1b8
#
_cell.length_a   1.000
_cell.length_b   1.000
_cell.length_c   1.000
_cell.angle_alpha   90.00
_cell.angle_beta   90.00
_cell.angle_gamma   90.00
#
_symmetry.space_group_name_H-M   'P 1'
#
loop_
_entity.id
_entity.type
_entity.pdbx_description
1 polymer ?
#
loop_
_entity_poly.entity_id
_entity_poly.type
_entity_poly.pdbx_seq_one_letter_code
_entity_poly.pdbx_strand_id
1 'polypeptide(L)'
;IMPYLMEDADYEISATEVENKKYGKQYQVNSINLYLPNGIESKEGQKEFLDIIFTKLQVKEMYEALDDPYMTLKDGDISSLVKVKNCGMKTAVAWIDKFKTYMPLSNAMKELSEYGLTETLLRRIVNHYKSSDIAVEIIQNKPYKLIEVNGVGWHKCDEIAMKGGLKPDSPERIGTYILYYLQERANEGYSYIPADANTEIENGIVSKTQKPINFIDTMIEFFGDDISDEALKGGLDYVNDQLWFSDHRKFVGLKRIYDLEMSVAENLIRIRDGENDFKYSNWKDIIKQKEIDQGWEYNEQQIEGIKAVLENQVVVITGKAGTGKSSIVDAMIAVLQGYSYAQTALSGRAAARMAEITHEEGYTIHRL
;
A
#
# COMPACT_ATOMS: atom_id res chain seq x y z
N ILE A 1 -4.77 16.79 9.30
CA ILE A 1 -6.20 16.94 8.90
C ILE A 1 -6.97 16.77 10.20
N MET A 2 -7.64 17.82 10.68
CA MET A 2 -8.50 17.70 11.86
C MET A 2 -9.61 16.69 11.55
N PRO A 3 -9.89 15.73 12.44
CA PRO A 3 -11.07 14.88 12.30
C PRO A 3 -12.33 15.76 12.30
N TYR A 4 -13.33 15.34 11.56
CA TYR A 4 -14.63 16.02 11.57
C TYR A 4 -15.27 15.76 12.93
N LEU A 5 -15.23 16.76 13.81
CA LEU A 5 -15.89 16.70 15.11
C LEU A 5 -17.37 17.00 14.91
N MET A 6 -18.22 16.23 15.57
CA MET A 6 -19.66 16.50 15.56
C MET A 6 -19.96 17.67 16.51
N GLU A 7 -20.78 18.61 16.08
CA GLU A 7 -21.30 19.66 16.95
C GLU A 7 -22.13 19.05 18.09
N ASP A 8 -22.00 19.60 19.28
CA ASP A 8 -22.71 19.14 20.49
C ASP A 8 -22.35 17.73 21.00
N ALA A 9 -21.20 17.18 20.68
CA ALA A 9 -20.69 15.92 21.24
C ALA A 9 -19.52 16.19 22.19
N ASP A 10 -19.48 15.47 23.29
CA ASP A 10 -18.37 15.49 24.24
C ASP A 10 -17.26 14.53 23.77
N TYR A 11 -16.01 14.96 23.95
CA TYR A 11 -14.85 14.18 23.53
C TYR A 11 -13.84 14.07 24.67
N GLU A 12 -13.32 12.86 24.86
CA GLU A 12 -12.12 12.64 25.64
C GLU A 12 -10.91 12.87 24.74
N ILE A 13 -10.06 13.85 25.11
CA ILE A 13 -8.90 14.22 24.30
C ILE A 13 -7.64 13.85 25.09
N SER A 14 -6.84 12.96 24.53
CA SER A 14 -5.46 12.75 24.97
C SER A 14 -4.53 13.66 24.18
N ALA A 15 -3.74 14.48 24.86
CA ALA A 15 -2.81 15.40 24.23
C ALA A 15 -1.52 15.49 25.02
N THR A 16 -0.40 15.71 24.32
CA THR A 16 0.91 15.97 24.90
C THR A 16 1.22 17.46 24.80
N GLU A 17 1.62 18.08 25.91
CA GLU A 17 2.10 19.46 25.91
C GLU A 17 3.43 19.53 25.16
N VAL A 18 3.52 20.38 24.14
CA VAL A 18 4.72 20.64 23.34
C VAL A 18 5.00 22.12 23.30
N GLU A 19 6.28 22.52 23.41
CA GLU A 19 6.67 23.91 23.33
C GLU A 19 7.11 24.25 21.90
N ASN A 20 6.37 25.15 21.26
CA ASN A 20 6.69 25.65 19.93
C ASN A 20 7.45 26.96 20.03
N LYS A 21 8.63 27.07 19.44
CA LYS A 21 9.50 28.27 19.48
C LYS A 21 8.81 29.55 19.00
N LYS A 22 7.77 29.46 18.17
CA LYS A 22 7.06 30.62 17.59
C LYS A 22 5.72 30.91 18.26
N TYR A 23 5.04 29.87 18.79
CA TYR A 23 3.67 29.99 19.31
C TYR A 23 3.55 29.61 20.80
N GLY A 24 4.65 29.34 21.49
CA GLY A 24 4.66 28.98 22.91
C GLY A 24 4.14 27.58 23.18
N LYS A 25 3.53 27.35 24.35
CA LYS A 25 2.94 26.07 24.75
C LYS A 25 1.74 25.74 23.88
N GLN A 26 1.77 24.56 23.31
CA GLN A 26 0.70 23.98 22.48
C GLN A 26 0.42 22.56 22.93
N TYR A 27 -0.74 22.03 22.55
CA TYR A 27 -1.09 20.64 22.78
C TYR A 27 -1.11 19.88 21.46
N GLN A 28 -0.24 18.90 21.33
CA GLN A 28 -0.29 17.93 20.27
C GLN A 28 -1.31 16.87 20.65
N VAL A 29 -2.45 16.86 19.95
CA VAL A 29 -3.51 15.89 20.18
C VAL A 29 -3.07 14.52 19.71
N ASN A 30 -3.04 13.55 20.62
CA ASN A 30 -2.68 12.15 20.35
C ASN A 30 -3.91 11.34 19.95
N SER A 31 -5.04 11.53 20.66
CA SER A 31 -6.31 10.88 20.33
C SER A 31 -7.49 11.79 20.71
N ILE A 32 -8.59 11.64 19.98
CA ILE A 32 -9.88 12.24 20.28
C ILE A 32 -10.91 11.11 20.20
N ASN A 33 -11.52 10.80 21.32
CA ASN A 33 -12.53 9.76 21.43
C ASN A 33 -13.87 10.39 21.80
N LEU A 34 -14.95 9.82 21.28
CA LEU A 34 -16.28 10.23 21.69
C LEU A 34 -16.51 9.81 23.15
N TYR A 35 -16.91 10.75 24.00
CA TYR A 35 -17.19 10.48 25.41
C TYR A 35 -18.66 10.09 25.61
N LEU A 36 -18.89 8.87 26.11
CA LEU A 36 -20.19 8.34 26.47
C LEU A 36 -20.16 7.89 27.94
N PRO A 37 -20.44 8.80 28.89
CA PRO A 37 -20.24 8.55 30.32
C PRO A 37 -21.06 7.36 30.85
N ASN A 38 -22.24 7.11 30.30
CA ASN A 38 -23.15 6.07 30.80
C ASN A 38 -23.08 4.75 30.02
N GLY A 39 -22.30 4.68 28.93
CA GLY A 39 -22.25 3.49 28.05
C GLY A 39 -23.59 3.19 27.34
N ILE A 40 -23.56 2.38 26.30
CA ILE A 40 -24.75 2.05 25.47
C ILE A 40 -25.71 1.05 26.19
N GLU A 41 -25.27 0.46 27.29
CA GLU A 41 -26.06 -0.52 28.05
C GLU A 41 -27.17 0.13 28.89
N SER A 42 -27.02 1.40 29.25
CA SER A 42 -28.02 2.17 29.97
C SER A 42 -28.97 2.93 29.03
N LYS A 43 -30.18 3.23 29.51
CA LYS A 43 -31.14 4.06 28.76
C LYS A 43 -30.62 5.47 28.52
N GLU A 44 -29.88 6.01 29.48
CA GLU A 44 -29.22 7.31 29.41
C GLU A 44 -28.15 7.30 28.32
N GLY A 45 -27.24 6.31 28.31
CA GLY A 45 -26.21 6.17 27.30
C GLY A 45 -26.74 5.89 25.88
N GLN A 46 -27.86 5.16 25.78
CA GLN A 46 -28.56 4.97 24.50
C GLN A 46 -29.09 6.31 23.96
N LYS A 47 -29.64 7.15 24.83
CA LYS A 47 -30.11 8.48 24.46
C LYS A 47 -28.95 9.40 24.07
N GLU A 48 -27.88 9.43 24.85
CA GLU A 48 -26.66 10.17 24.54
C GLU A 48 -26.11 9.77 23.16
N PHE A 49 -26.07 8.47 22.86
CA PHE A 49 -25.65 7.97 21.58
C PHE A 49 -26.55 8.45 20.42
N LEU A 50 -27.88 8.45 20.63
CA LEU A 50 -28.80 8.98 19.62
C LEU A 50 -28.64 10.49 19.44
N ASP A 51 -28.42 11.26 20.54
CA ASP A 51 -28.16 12.70 20.49
C ASP A 51 -26.88 13.07 19.71
N ILE A 52 -25.92 12.13 19.63
CA ILE A 52 -24.70 12.30 18.85
C ILE A 52 -24.93 12.06 17.35
N ILE A 53 -25.66 11.03 16.99
CA ILE A 53 -25.83 10.65 15.58
C ILE A 53 -27.00 11.35 14.88
N PHE A 54 -27.96 11.90 15.65
CA PHE A 54 -29.13 12.62 15.13
C PHE A 54 -29.19 14.02 15.71
N THR A 55 -29.94 14.90 15.06
CA THR A 55 -30.20 16.25 15.60
C THR A 55 -31.09 16.17 16.85
N LYS A 56 -30.93 17.10 17.79
CA LYS A 56 -31.76 17.20 19.01
C LYS A 56 -33.24 17.14 18.74
N LEU A 57 -33.69 17.78 17.62
CA LEU A 57 -35.07 17.75 17.19
C LEU A 57 -35.53 16.34 16.76
N GLN A 58 -34.68 15.63 15.97
CA GLN A 58 -35.01 14.27 15.55
C GLN A 58 -35.08 13.31 16.73
N VAL A 59 -34.12 13.38 17.65
CA VAL A 59 -34.13 12.54 18.87
C VAL A 59 -35.39 12.83 19.72
N LYS A 60 -35.74 14.10 19.92
CA LYS A 60 -36.97 14.49 20.62
C LYS A 60 -38.21 13.91 19.94
N GLU A 61 -38.35 14.06 18.63
CA GLU A 61 -39.50 13.53 17.87
C GLU A 61 -39.55 11.99 17.90
N MET A 62 -38.38 11.31 17.94
CA MET A 62 -38.31 9.86 18.15
C MET A 62 -38.86 9.44 19.52
N TYR A 63 -38.43 10.10 20.61
CA TYR A 63 -38.89 9.78 21.96
C TYR A 63 -40.34 10.17 22.24
N GLU A 64 -40.89 11.10 21.46
CA GLU A 64 -42.34 11.45 21.51
C GLU A 64 -43.20 10.39 20.82
N ALA A 65 -42.69 9.70 19.81
CA ALA A 65 -43.45 8.78 18.98
C ALA A 65 -43.18 7.29 19.24
N LEU A 66 -42.07 6.96 19.91
CA LEU A 66 -41.59 5.59 20.09
C LEU A 66 -41.28 5.34 21.57
N ASP A 67 -41.60 4.16 22.06
CA ASP A 67 -41.30 3.74 23.44
C ASP A 67 -39.80 3.50 23.64
N ASP A 68 -39.14 2.96 22.60
CA ASP A 68 -37.68 2.70 22.59
C ASP A 68 -37.10 3.01 21.21
N PRO A 69 -36.66 4.25 20.96
CA PRO A 69 -36.07 4.65 19.69
C PRO A 69 -34.79 3.89 19.35
N TYR A 70 -33.98 3.58 20.37
CA TYR A 70 -32.73 2.88 20.17
C TYR A 70 -32.96 1.44 19.65
N MET A 71 -33.85 0.69 20.31
CA MET A 71 -34.20 -0.66 19.86
C MET A 71 -34.93 -0.66 18.53
N THR A 72 -35.83 0.31 18.28
CA THR A 72 -36.52 0.47 17.00
C THR A 72 -35.54 0.64 15.84
N LEU A 73 -34.48 1.46 16.01
CA LEU A 73 -33.42 1.65 15.02
C LEU A 73 -32.54 0.40 14.88
N LYS A 74 -32.20 -0.23 16.00
CA LYS A 74 -31.38 -1.46 16.04
C LYS A 74 -32.05 -2.62 15.30
N ASP A 75 -33.34 -2.83 15.53
CA ASP A 75 -34.15 -3.87 14.90
C ASP A 75 -34.49 -3.53 13.43
N GLY A 76 -34.32 -2.28 13.02
CA GLY A 76 -34.64 -1.82 11.68
C GLY A 76 -36.13 -1.74 11.38
N ASP A 77 -36.94 -1.45 12.43
CA ASP A 77 -38.39 -1.39 12.31
C ASP A 77 -38.85 -0.09 11.62
N ILE A 78 -38.87 -0.14 10.30
CA ILE A 78 -39.36 0.97 9.45
C ILE A 78 -40.81 1.33 9.78
N SER A 79 -41.65 0.36 10.12
CA SER A 79 -43.07 0.57 10.34
C SER A 79 -43.35 1.44 11.58
N SER A 80 -42.49 1.35 12.58
CA SER A 80 -42.52 2.22 13.76
C SER A 80 -41.87 3.56 13.49
N LEU A 81 -40.73 3.60 12.78
CA LEU A 81 -40.02 4.85 12.47
C LEU A 81 -40.86 5.83 11.63
N VAL A 82 -41.69 5.36 10.72
CA VAL A 82 -42.54 6.25 9.90
C VAL A 82 -43.65 6.93 10.71
N LYS A 83 -43.89 6.54 11.96
CA LYS A 83 -44.79 7.24 12.88
C LYS A 83 -44.16 8.50 13.47
N VAL A 84 -42.86 8.61 13.42
CA VAL A 84 -42.13 9.80 13.87
C VAL A 84 -42.41 10.95 12.93
N LYS A 85 -42.65 12.13 13.50
CA LYS A 85 -42.93 13.34 12.73
C LYS A 85 -41.83 13.63 11.71
N ASN A 86 -42.21 13.98 10.50
CA ASN A 86 -41.30 14.25 9.36
C ASN A 86 -40.45 13.05 8.91
N CYS A 87 -40.72 11.83 9.37
CA CYS A 87 -40.04 10.63 8.97
C CYS A 87 -40.84 9.81 7.97
N GLY A 88 -40.56 9.98 6.68
CA GLY A 88 -41.09 9.10 5.63
C GLY A 88 -40.19 7.84 5.46
N MET A 89 -40.64 6.88 4.63
CA MET A 89 -39.97 5.62 4.42
C MET A 89 -38.48 5.79 4.03
N LYS A 90 -38.13 6.74 3.14
CA LYS A 90 -36.76 7.03 2.73
C LYS A 90 -35.92 7.53 3.90
N THR A 91 -36.51 8.39 4.75
CA THR A 91 -35.84 8.92 5.94
C THR A 91 -35.60 7.82 6.98
N ALA A 92 -36.61 6.95 7.20
CA ALA A 92 -36.49 5.81 8.11
C ALA A 92 -35.32 4.86 7.70
N VAL A 93 -35.22 4.51 6.43
CA VAL A 93 -34.12 3.71 5.89
C VAL A 93 -32.77 4.43 6.12
N ALA A 94 -32.67 5.71 5.79
CA ALA A 94 -31.44 6.47 6.00
C ALA A 94 -31.05 6.58 7.49
N TRP A 95 -32.03 6.65 8.40
CA TRP A 95 -31.78 6.66 9.85
C TRP A 95 -31.26 5.29 10.34
N ILE A 96 -31.83 4.20 9.86
CA ILE A 96 -31.38 2.85 10.17
C ILE A 96 -29.95 2.63 9.65
N ASP A 97 -29.67 3.04 8.41
CA ASP A 97 -28.33 2.90 7.83
C ASP A 97 -27.31 3.73 8.59
N LYS A 98 -27.67 4.93 9.00
CA LYS A 98 -26.82 5.78 9.85
C LYS A 98 -26.57 5.13 11.20
N PHE A 99 -27.60 4.67 11.89
CA PHE A 99 -27.49 3.97 13.17
C PHE A 99 -26.59 2.73 13.08
N LYS A 100 -26.83 1.86 12.09
CA LYS A 100 -26.04 0.65 11.84
C LYS A 100 -24.55 0.96 11.51
N THR A 101 -24.27 2.12 10.94
CA THR A 101 -22.91 2.57 10.66
C THR A 101 -22.16 3.00 11.93
N TYR A 102 -22.85 3.68 12.84
CA TYR A 102 -22.23 4.26 14.04
C TYR A 102 -22.21 3.34 15.26
N MET A 103 -23.19 2.47 15.39
CA MET A 103 -23.33 1.58 16.56
C MET A 103 -22.12 0.63 16.75
N PRO A 104 -21.65 -0.11 15.73
CA PRO A 104 -20.49 -0.96 15.87
C PRO A 104 -19.23 -0.16 16.20
N LEU A 105 -19.12 1.05 15.65
CA LEU A 105 -18.00 1.95 15.86
C LEU A 105 -17.90 2.40 17.33
N SER A 106 -19.04 2.72 17.96
CA SER A 106 -19.10 3.17 19.35
C SER A 106 -18.61 2.09 20.34
N ASN A 107 -19.02 0.83 20.15
CA ASN A 107 -18.56 -0.28 20.97
C ASN A 107 -17.05 -0.50 20.80
N ALA A 108 -16.58 -0.52 19.57
CA ALA A 108 -15.15 -0.65 19.27
C ALA A 108 -14.33 0.52 19.85
N MET A 109 -14.83 1.74 19.84
CA MET A 109 -14.14 2.90 20.42
C MET A 109 -13.98 2.78 21.93
N LYS A 110 -15.00 2.29 22.65
CA LYS A 110 -14.94 2.07 24.10
C LYS A 110 -13.86 1.02 24.45
N GLU A 111 -13.85 -0.12 23.75
CA GLU A 111 -12.91 -1.21 24.01
C GLU A 111 -11.48 -0.86 23.60
N LEU A 112 -11.30 0.03 22.62
CA LEU A 112 -10.02 0.38 22.02
C LEU A 112 -9.51 1.77 22.42
N SER A 113 -10.10 2.41 23.42
CA SER A 113 -9.72 3.76 23.86
C SER A 113 -8.24 3.88 24.24
N GLU A 114 -7.64 2.84 24.82
CA GLU A 114 -6.24 2.81 25.26
C GLU A 114 -5.24 2.69 24.10
N TYR A 115 -5.69 2.24 22.92
CA TYR A 115 -4.82 2.03 21.75
C TYR A 115 -4.49 3.32 21.00
N GLY A 116 -5.06 4.47 21.38
CA GLY A 116 -4.79 5.78 20.76
C GLY A 116 -5.25 5.85 19.30
N LEU A 117 -6.36 5.17 18.99
CA LEU A 117 -6.97 5.18 17.66
C LEU A 117 -7.84 6.43 17.50
N THR A 118 -7.72 7.08 16.35
CA THR A 118 -8.68 8.13 15.97
C THR A 118 -9.94 7.48 15.42
N GLU A 119 -11.09 8.13 15.58
CA GLU A 119 -12.36 7.67 14.99
C GLU A 119 -12.24 7.38 13.49
N THR A 120 -11.56 8.26 12.76
CA THR A 120 -11.34 8.09 11.31
C THR A 120 -10.57 6.82 10.99
N LEU A 121 -9.56 6.48 11.79
CA LEU A 121 -8.77 5.26 11.61
C LEU A 121 -9.59 4.04 11.96
N LEU A 122 -10.28 4.05 13.11
CA LEU A 122 -11.13 2.95 13.54
C LEU A 122 -12.25 2.67 12.53
N ARG A 123 -12.92 3.72 12.04
CA ARG A 123 -13.93 3.62 10.97
C ARG A 123 -13.36 2.96 9.71
N ARG A 124 -12.13 3.30 9.33
CA ARG A 124 -11.45 2.70 8.18
C ARG A 124 -11.17 1.23 8.40
N ILE A 125 -10.72 0.85 9.60
CA ILE A 125 -10.46 -0.54 10.00
C ILE A 125 -11.76 -1.35 9.99
N VAL A 126 -12.81 -0.86 10.65
CA VAL A 126 -14.13 -1.52 10.68
C VAL A 126 -14.70 -1.68 9.27
N ASN A 127 -14.58 -0.66 8.41
CA ASN A 127 -15.03 -0.74 7.02
C ASN A 127 -14.24 -1.77 6.20
N HIS A 128 -12.94 -1.93 6.48
CA HIS A 128 -12.11 -2.93 5.81
C HIS A 128 -12.54 -4.35 6.18
N TYR A 129 -12.67 -4.63 7.47
CA TYR A 129 -13.03 -5.97 7.96
C TYR A 129 -14.55 -6.24 7.94
N LYS A 130 -15.38 -5.24 7.64
CA LYS A 130 -16.85 -5.32 7.62
C LYS A 130 -17.48 -5.78 8.94
N SER A 131 -16.73 -5.74 10.04
CA SER A 131 -17.16 -6.16 11.39
C SER A 131 -16.36 -5.39 12.45
N SER A 132 -17.05 -4.86 13.43
CA SER A 132 -16.43 -4.24 14.62
C SER A 132 -15.71 -5.26 15.48
N ASP A 133 -16.31 -6.43 15.67
CA ASP A 133 -15.74 -7.49 16.53
C ASP A 133 -14.44 -8.04 15.94
N ILE A 134 -14.42 -8.25 14.62
CA ILE A 134 -13.18 -8.64 13.92
C ILE A 134 -12.13 -7.51 13.98
N ALA A 135 -12.54 -6.26 13.85
CA ALA A 135 -11.64 -5.13 13.99
C ALA A 135 -11.02 -5.04 15.39
N VAL A 136 -11.82 -5.24 16.44
CA VAL A 136 -11.35 -5.29 17.84
C VAL A 136 -10.36 -6.44 18.02
N GLU A 137 -10.72 -7.65 17.59
CA GLU A 137 -9.83 -8.82 17.69
C GLU A 137 -8.48 -8.58 16.99
N ILE A 138 -8.51 -8.01 15.78
CA ILE A 138 -7.28 -7.72 15.03
C ILE A 138 -6.42 -6.69 15.76
N ILE A 139 -7.01 -5.61 16.25
CA ILE A 139 -6.28 -4.55 16.96
C ILE A 139 -5.65 -5.09 18.24
N GLN A 140 -6.38 -5.91 18.98
CA GLN A 140 -5.92 -6.46 20.27
C GLN A 140 -4.91 -7.59 20.12
N ASN A 141 -5.10 -8.49 19.15
CA ASN A 141 -4.37 -9.75 19.09
C ASN A 141 -3.41 -9.86 17.89
N LYS A 142 -3.61 -9.07 16.82
CA LYS A 142 -2.84 -9.16 15.57
C LYS A 142 -2.62 -7.77 14.97
N PRO A 143 -2.07 -6.79 15.71
CA PRO A 143 -2.04 -5.38 15.31
C PRO A 143 -1.29 -5.13 13.99
N TYR A 144 -0.28 -5.91 13.65
CA TYR A 144 0.44 -5.77 12.39
C TYR A 144 -0.37 -6.19 11.15
N LYS A 145 -1.46 -6.95 11.34
CA LYS A 145 -2.38 -7.24 10.23
C LYS A 145 -3.09 -5.99 9.72
N LEU A 146 -3.13 -4.93 10.51
CA LEU A 146 -3.68 -3.64 10.10
C LEU A 146 -2.96 -3.00 8.90
N ILE A 147 -1.77 -3.47 8.53
CA ILE A 147 -1.06 -3.03 7.31
C ILE A 147 -1.87 -3.31 6.03
N GLU A 148 -2.81 -4.25 6.06
CA GLU A 148 -3.73 -4.55 4.96
C GLU A 148 -4.75 -3.42 4.74
N VAL A 149 -4.96 -2.56 5.76
CA VAL A 149 -5.91 -1.46 5.71
C VAL A 149 -5.30 -0.27 4.96
N ASN A 150 -5.96 0.19 3.92
CA ASN A 150 -5.44 1.27 3.08
C ASN A 150 -5.06 2.52 3.91
N GLY A 151 -3.83 2.98 3.76
CA GLY A 151 -3.27 4.13 4.46
C GLY A 151 -2.87 3.86 5.91
N VAL A 152 -2.71 2.59 6.30
CA VAL A 152 -2.09 2.19 7.58
C VAL A 152 -0.72 1.58 7.27
N GLY A 153 0.33 2.28 7.67
CA GLY A 153 1.72 1.81 7.52
C GLY A 153 2.20 1.05 8.75
N TRP A 154 3.35 0.36 8.64
CA TRP A 154 3.94 -0.42 9.72
C TRP A 154 4.11 0.38 11.02
N HIS A 155 4.62 1.61 10.97
CA HIS A 155 4.81 2.45 12.16
C HIS A 155 3.51 2.69 12.94
N LYS A 156 2.37 2.81 12.25
CA LYS A 156 1.08 2.96 12.93
C LYS A 156 0.61 1.66 13.55
N CYS A 157 0.87 0.53 12.91
CA CYS A 157 0.63 -0.79 13.50
C CYS A 157 1.47 -0.99 14.75
N ASP A 158 2.76 -0.61 14.72
CA ASP A 158 3.69 -0.71 15.84
C ASP A 158 3.26 0.16 17.03
N GLU A 159 2.84 1.42 16.77
CA GLU A 159 2.28 2.29 17.82
C GLU A 159 1.07 1.65 18.51
N ILE A 160 0.17 1.05 17.75
CA ILE A 160 -1.01 0.36 18.27
C ILE A 160 -0.59 -0.87 19.08
N ALA A 161 0.31 -1.69 18.55
CA ALA A 161 0.82 -2.89 19.20
C ALA A 161 1.50 -2.57 20.54
N MET A 162 2.34 -1.55 20.57
CA MET A 162 3.05 -1.12 21.78
C MET A 162 2.08 -0.58 22.85
N LYS A 163 1.06 0.19 22.46
CA LYS A 163 0.00 0.64 23.36
C LYS A 163 -0.84 -0.53 23.88
N GLY A 164 -1.04 -1.57 23.10
CA GLY A 164 -1.68 -2.81 23.49
C GLY A 164 -0.82 -3.70 24.39
N GLY A 165 0.40 -3.26 24.77
CA GLY A 165 1.28 -3.97 25.69
C GLY A 165 2.16 -5.03 25.03
N LEU A 166 2.33 -5.01 23.69
CA LEU A 166 3.28 -5.89 23.03
C LEU A 166 4.71 -5.56 23.53
N LYS A 167 5.49 -6.60 23.80
CA LYS A 167 6.88 -6.42 24.27
C LYS A 167 7.76 -5.84 23.16
N PRO A 168 8.66 -4.88 23.49
CA PRO A 168 9.55 -4.26 22.51
C PRO A 168 10.43 -5.23 21.74
N ASP A 169 10.81 -6.34 22.36
CA ASP A 169 11.68 -7.40 21.84
C ASP A 169 10.89 -8.64 21.34
N SER A 170 9.57 -8.50 21.14
CA SER A 170 8.77 -9.64 20.67
C SER A 170 9.16 -10.09 19.25
N PRO A 171 9.18 -11.40 18.97
CA PRO A 171 9.44 -11.94 17.66
C PRO A 171 8.53 -11.36 16.56
N GLU A 172 7.27 -11.14 16.88
CA GLU A 172 6.29 -10.56 15.97
C GLU A 172 6.69 -9.14 15.56
N ARG A 173 7.05 -8.28 16.53
CA ARG A 173 7.48 -6.91 16.26
C ARG A 173 8.73 -6.87 15.38
N ILE A 174 9.74 -7.63 15.76
CA ILE A 174 11.02 -7.68 15.04
C ILE A 174 10.80 -8.26 13.63
N GLY A 175 10.09 -9.37 13.51
CA GLY A 175 9.85 -10.03 12.24
C GLY A 175 9.06 -9.15 11.26
N THR A 176 8.00 -8.50 11.72
CA THR A 176 7.22 -7.59 10.87
C THR A 176 8.01 -6.34 10.48
N TYR A 177 8.90 -5.83 11.34
CA TYR A 177 9.82 -4.74 10.98
C TYR A 177 10.81 -5.17 9.90
N ILE A 178 11.36 -6.38 10.00
CA ILE A 178 12.26 -6.95 8.98
C ILE A 178 11.56 -6.94 7.61
N LEU A 179 10.33 -7.45 7.53
CA LEU A 179 9.57 -7.45 6.29
C LEU A 179 9.29 -6.03 5.77
N TYR A 180 8.90 -5.13 6.65
CA TYR A 180 8.67 -3.73 6.30
C TYR A 180 9.94 -3.08 5.74
N TYR A 181 11.06 -3.22 6.42
CA TYR A 181 12.32 -2.64 6.00
C TYR A 181 12.79 -3.18 4.65
N LEU A 182 12.77 -4.50 4.46
CA LEU A 182 13.14 -5.12 3.19
C LEU A 182 12.18 -4.71 2.05
N GLN A 183 10.90 -4.46 2.36
CA GLN A 183 9.96 -3.94 1.39
C GLN A 183 10.29 -2.51 0.97
N GLU A 184 10.66 -1.63 1.92
CA GLU A 184 11.11 -0.28 1.60
C GLU A 184 12.37 -0.30 0.73
N ARG A 185 13.32 -1.19 1.02
CA ARG A 185 14.50 -1.38 0.17
C ARG A 185 14.13 -1.88 -1.23
N ALA A 186 13.19 -2.82 -1.34
CA ALA A 186 12.69 -3.28 -2.64
C ALA A 186 12.02 -2.16 -3.44
N ASN A 187 11.28 -1.27 -2.78
CA ASN A 187 10.68 -0.08 -3.42
C ASN A 187 11.74 0.90 -3.96
N GLU A 188 12.93 0.93 -3.34
CA GLU A 188 14.09 1.71 -3.82
C GLU A 188 14.90 0.99 -4.91
N GLY A 189 14.54 -0.25 -5.24
CA GLY A 189 15.19 -1.06 -6.27
C GLY A 189 16.22 -2.08 -5.77
N TYR A 190 16.28 -2.32 -4.45
CA TYR A 190 17.15 -3.35 -3.87
C TYR A 190 16.38 -4.64 -3.65
N SER A 191 16.65 -5.66 -4.46
CA SER A 191 16.03 -6.98 -4.31
C SER A 191 16.53 -7.74 -3.07
N TYR A 192 17.74 -7.43 -2.66
CA TYR A 192 18.40 -7.95 -1.46
C TYR A 192 19.43 -6.93 -0.93
N ILE A 193 19.83 -7.09 0.32
CA ILE A 193 20.84 -6.25 0.98
C ILE A 193 21.90 -7.12 1.65
N PRO A 194 23.13 -6.61 1.90
CA PRO A 194 24.14 -7.30 2.69
C PRO A 194 23.61 -7.62 4.09
N ALA A 195 23.98 -8.77 4.63
CA ALA A 195 23.58 -9.16 5.97
C ALA A 195 24.33 -8.34 7.04
N ASP A 196 25.60 -8.07 6.83
CA ASP A 196 26.44 -7.30 7.75
C ASP A 196 27.43 -6.38 7.00
N ALA A 197 28.15 -5.53 7.77
CA ALA A 197 29.11 -4.58 7.23
C ALA A 197 30.36 -5.22 6.60
N ASN A 198 30.63 -6.51 6.86
CA ASN A 198 31.78 -7.24 6.33
C ASN A 198 31.46 -7.95 5.02
N THR A 199 30.22 -7.93 4.58
CA THR A 199 29.82 -8.53 3.32
C THR A 199 30.30 -7.68 2.16
N GLU A 200 31.30 -8.18 1.42
CA GLU A 200 31.81 -7.54 0.21
C GLU A 200 30.77 -7.65 -0.92
N ILE A 201 30.44 -6.52 -1.50
CA ILE A 201 29.58 -6.46 -2.69
C ILE A 201 30.48 -6.52 -3.92
N GLU A 202 30.61 -7.71 -4.50
CA GLU A 202 31.28 -7.85 -5.80
C GLU A 202 30.47 -7.09 -6.88
N ASN A 203 31.11 -6.08 -7.51
CA ASN A 203 30.57 -5.26 -8.61
C ASN A 203 29.45 -4.26 -8.24
N GLY A 204 29.56 -3.60 -7.09
CA GLY A 204 29.22 -2.22 -6.94
C GLY A 204 27.81 -1.74 -7.29
N ILE A 205 26.79 -2.12 -6.51
CA ILE A 205 25.68 -1.20 -6.28
C ILE A 205 25.94 -0.53 -4.92
N VAL A 206 26.90 0.36 -4.90
CA VAL A 206 27.05 1.30 -3.78
C VAL A 206 25.99 2.36 -3.98
N SER A 207 25.01 2.42 -3.07
CA SER A 207 24.14 3.57 -2.94
C SER A 207 24.98 4.84 -2.90
N LYS A 208 24.56 5.90 -3.59
CA LYS A 208 25.20 7.23 -3.55
C LYS A 208 25.10 7.91 -2.17
N THR A 209 24.49 7.27 -1.20
CA THR A 209 24.39 7.72 0.18
C THR A 209 25.51 7.09 1.00
N GLN A 210 26.21 7.89 1.76
CA GLN A 210 27.50 7.65 2.42
C GLN A 210 27.54 6.59 3.54
N LYS A 211 26.50 5.77 3.75
CA LYS A 211 26.53 4.63 4.69
C LYS A 211 26.23 3.34 3.95
N PRO A 212 27.04 2.30 4.12
CA PRO A 212 26.67 0.98 3.61
C PRO A 212 25.38 0.52 4.31
N ILE A 213 24.35 0.26 3.49
CA ILE A 213 23.10 -0.30 3.96
C ILE A 213 23.36 -1.79 4.20
N ASN A 214 23.31 -2.23 5.46
CA ASN A 214 23.29 -3.64 5.79
C ASN A 214 22.20 -3.95 6.80
N PHE A 215 21.83 -5.21 6.88
CA PHE A 215 20.71 -5.67 7.67
C PHE A 215 20.94 -5.49 9.18
N ILE A 216 22.10 -5.95 9.68
CA ILE A 216 22.38 -5.95 11.12
C ILE A 216 22.45 -4.53 11.68
N ASP A 217 23.21 -3.64 11.03
CA ASP A 217 23.32 -2.25 11.50
C ASP A 217 21.96 -1.55 11.52
N THR A 218 21.10 -1.85 10.55
CA THR A 218 19.75 -1.30 10.52
C THR A 218 18.87 -1.81 11.66
N MET A 219 18.98 -3.08 12.02
CA MET A 219 18.23 -3.64 13.16
C MET A 219 18.71 -2.99 14.47
N ILE A 220 20.02 -2.82 14.65
CA ILE A 220 20.61 -2.14 15.81
C ILE A 220 20.16 -0.66 15.86
N GLU A 221 20.22 0.05 14.73
CA GLU A 221 19.79 1.47 14.66
C GLU A 221 18.30 1.64 15.07
N PHE A 222 17.44 0.71 14.71
CA PHE A 222 16.01 0.82 15.00
C PHE A 222 15.63 0.33 16.41
N PHE A 223 16.13 -0.83 16.83
CA PHE A 223 15.75 -1.46 18.10
C PHE A 223 16.66 -1.04 19.26
N GLY A 224 17.82 -0.43 18.99
CA GLY A 224 18.84 -0.04 19.95
C GLY A 224 19.94 -1.11 20.12
N ASP A 225 21.07 -0.68 20.69
CA ASP A 225 22.25 -1.53 20.91
C ASP A 225 21.97 -2.70 21.89
N ASP A 226 20.93 -2.60 22.70
CA ASP A 226 20.55 -3.59 23.69
C ASP A 226 19.69 -4.74 23.12
N ILE A 227 19.40 -4.74 21.81
CA ILE A 227 18.67 -5.87 21.19
C ILE A 227 19.49 -7.15 21.31
N SER A 228 18.93 -8.20 21.93
CA SER A 228 19.65 -9.45 22.07
C SER A 228 19.66 -10.27 20.79
N ASP A 229 20.71 -11.08 20.61
CA ASP A 229 20.81 -12.01 19.47
C ASP A 229 19.64 -12.99 19.45
N GLU A 230 19.13 -13.39 20.62
CA GLU A 230 17.97 -14.28 20.75
C GLU A 230 16.70 -13.59 20.25
N ALA A 231 16.49 -12.32 20.58
CA ALA A 231 15.34 -11.54 20.12
C ALA A 231 15.38 -11.37 18.59
N LEU A 232 16.54 -11.00 18.05
CA LEU A 232 16.71 -10.86 16.59
C LEU A 232 16.50 -12.20 15.87
N LYS A 233 17.06 -13.29 16.42
CA LYS A 233 16.81 -14.63 15.89
C LYS A 233 15.34 -15.00 15.95
N GLY A 234 14.67 -14.73 17.06
CA GLY A 234 13.22 -14.96 17.19
C GLY A 234 12.42 -14.22 16.12
N GLY A 235 12.76 -12.96 15.84
CA GLY A 235 12.16 -12.19 14.76
C GLY A 235 12.40 -12.76 13.37
N LEU A 236 13.63 -13.22 13.09
CA LEU A 236 13.96 -13.90 11.84
C LEU A 236 13.20 -15.22 11.68
N ASP A 237 13.12 -16.02 12.74
CA ASP A 237 12.39 -17.29 12.73
C ASP A 237 10.89 -17.07 12.52
N TYR A 238 10.32 -15.98 13.05
CA TYR A 238 8.91 -15.60 12.90
C TYR A 238 8.48 -15.34 11.45
N VAL A 239 9.40 -14.84 10.61
CA VAL A 239 9.15 -14.50 9.19
C VAL A 239 10.00 -15.31 8.21
N ASN A 240 10.64 -16.37 8.66
CA ASN A 240 11.63 -17.12 7.90
C ASN A 240 11.10 -17.64 6.55
N ASP A 241 9.85 -18.02 6.46
CA ASP A 241 9.19 -18.48 5.24
C ASP A 241 9.01 -17.38 4.18
N GLN A 242 9.08 -16.11 4.60
CA GLN A 242 8.97 -14.93 3.74
C GLN A 242 10.33 -14.33 3.36
N LEU A 243 11.41 -14.85 3.93
CA LEU A 243 12.78 -14.40 3.67
C LEU A 243 13.50 -15.33 2.70
N TRP A 244 14.37 -14.73 1.92
CA TRP A 244 15.37 -15.40 1.14
C TRP A 244 16.76 -15.02 1.67
N PHE A 245 17.64 -16.01 1.73
CA PHE A 245 19.04 -15.84 2.09
C PHE A 245 19.92 -16.43 0.99
N SER A 246 21.00 -15.74 0.66
CA SER A 246 22.04 -16.29 -0.23
C SER A 246 22.83 -17.38 0.48
N ASP A 247 23.66 -18.09 -0.30
CA ASP A 247 24.66 -19.02 0.24
C ASP A 247 25.51 -18.34 1.32
N HIS A 248 25.75 -19.07 2.41
CA HIS A 248 26.45 -18.57 3.60
C HIS A 248 25.78 -17.34 4.27
N ARG A 249 24.52 -17.07 3.97
CA ARG A 249 23.74 -15.96 4.54
C ARG A 249 24.38 -14.58 4.42
N LYS A 250 25.14 -14.33 3.36
CA LYS A 250 25.77 -13.04 3.10
C LYS A 250 24.78 -11.94 2.71
N PHE A 251 23.67 -12.32 2.11
CA PHE A 251 22.62 -11.42 1.68
C PHE A 251 21.25 -11.90 2.17
N VAL A 252 20.37 -10.96 2.42
CA VAL A 252 18.97 -11.20 2.80
C VAL A 252 18.03 -10.35 1.95
N GLY A 253 16.90 -10.92 1.58
CA GLY A 253 15.85 -10.26 0.80
C GLY A 253 14.49 -10.88 1.03
N LEU A 254 13.47 -10.29 0.41
CA LEU A 254 12.12 -10.87 0.44
C LEU A 254 12.06 -12.05 -0.54
N LYS A 255 11.63 -13.20 -0.03
CA LYS A 255 11.51 -14.43 -0.84
C LYS A 255 10.66 -14.21 -2.09
N ARG A 256 9.54 -13.50 -1.99
CA ARG A 256 8.68 -13.19 -3.14
C ARG A 256 9.38 -12.38 -4.24
N ILE A 257 10.30 -11.48 -3.87
CA ILE A 257 11.08 -10.71 -4.85
C ILE A 257 12.09 -11.61 -5.54
N TYR A 258 12.80 -12.45 -4.77
CA TYR A 258 13.69 -13.46 -5.32
C TYR A 258 12.96 -14.41 -6.29
N ASP A 259 11.80 -14.94 -5.90
CA ASP A 259 11.01 -15.85 -6.72
C ASP A 259 10.54 -15.17 -8.03
N LEU A 260 10.21 -13.87 -7.98
CA LEU A 260 9.88 -13.07 -9.17
C LEU A 260 11.09 -12.90 -10.10
N GLU A 261 12.26 -12.55 -9.56
CA GLU A 261 13.50 -12.40 -10.36
C GLU A 261 13.90 -13.73 -11.00
N MET A 262 13.81 -14.83 -10.26
CA MET A 262 14.07 -16.18 -10.81
C MET A 262 13.09 -16.53 -11.92
N SER A 263 11.80 -16.25 -11.74
CA SER A 263 10.79 -16.47 -12.78
C SER A 263 11.05 -15.62 -14.03
N VAL A 264 11.48 -14.38 -13.88
CA VAL A 264 11.88 -13.51 -15.01
C VAL A 264 13.10 -14.11 -15.72
N ALA A 265 14.14 -14.52 -14.97
CA ALA A 265 15.34 -15.13 -15.54
C ALA A 265 15.02 -16.41 -16.31
N GLU A 266 14.23 -17.30 -15.73
CA GLU A 266 13.79 -18.56 -16.38
C GLU A 266 13.01 -18.30 -17.68
N ASN A 267 12.11 -17.34 -17.68
CA ASN A 267 11.34 -16.97 -18.87
C ASN A 267 12.21 -16.33 -19.95
N LEU A 268 13.17 -15.46 -19.57
CA LEU A 268 14.13 -14.91 -20.52
C LEU A 268 15.00 -15.99 -21.15
N ILE A 269 15.48 -16.94 -20.35
CA ILE A 269 16.24 -18.10 -20.84
C ILE A 269 15.37 -18.94 -21.79
N ARG A 270 14.14 -19.26 -21.41
CA ARG A 270 13.19 -20.01 -22.25
C ARG A 270 12.94 -19.32 -23.59
N ILE A 271 12.78 -17.99 -23.60
CA ILE A 271 12.58 -17.22 -24.84
C ILE A 271 13.88 -17.22 -25.67
N ARG A 272 15.02 -16.97 -25.03
CA ARG A 272 16.35 -16.93 -25.70
C ARG A 272 16.67 -18.24 -26.42
N ASP A 273 16.38 -19.38 -25.76
CA ASP A 273 16.72 -20.72 -26.26
C ASP A 273 15.63 -21.30 -27.15
N GLY A 274 14.53 -20.56 -27.37
CA GLY A 274 13.45 -20.94 -28.28
C GLY A 274 13.86 -20.87 -29.76
N GLU A 275 13.11 -21.55 -30.61
CA GLU A 275 13.31 -21.47 -32.06
C GLU A 275 12.79 -20.13 -32.59
N ASN A 276 13.50 -19.54 -33.55
CA ASN A 276 13.10 -18.33 -34.24
C ASN A 276 12.58 -18.69 -35.64
N ASP A 277 11.27 -18.69 -35.79
CA ASP A 277 10.58 -18.98 -37.06
C ASP A 277 10.50 -17.76 -38.00
N PHE A 278 10.96 -16.58 -37.57
CA PHE A 278 10.87 -15.38 -38.35
C PHE A 278 11.95 -15.34 -39.46
N LYS A 279 11.52 -15.04 -40.71
CA LYS A 279 12.39 -14.93 -41.84
C LYS A 279 12.34 -13.51 -42.41
N TYR A 280 13.41 -12.77 -42.25
CA TYR A 280 13.52 -11.39 -42.65
C TYR A 280 14.56 -11.20 -43.77
N SER A 281 14.43 -11.93 -44.87
CA SER A 281 15.44 -11.91 -45.97
C SER A 281 15.62 -10.55 -46.62
N ASN A 282 14.58 -9.72 -46.62
CA ASN A 282 14.55 -8.41 -47.28
C ASN A 282 14.61 -7.20 -46.32
N TRP A 283 14.97 -7.41 -45.05
CA TRP A 283 14.95 -6.34 -44.07
C TRP A 283 15.79 -5.12 -44.42
N LYS A 284 16.93 -5.32 -45.12
CA LYS A 284 17.82 -4.25 -45.56
C LYS A 284 17.14 -3.34 -46.58
N ASP A 285 16.37 -3.89 -47.48
CA ASP A 285 15.65 -3.10 -48.50
C ASP A 285 14.51 -2.32 -47.84
N ILE A 286 13.84 -2.90 -46.83
CA ILE A 286 12.80 -2.21 -46.06
C ILE A 286 13.40 -1.03 -45.29
N ILE A 287 14.55 -1.20 -44.64
CA ILE A 287 15.23 -0.12 -43.90
C ILE A 287 15.69 0.96 -44.87
N LYS A 288 16.26 0.59 -46.01
CA LYS A 288 16.70 1.56 -47.02
C LYS A 288 15.53 2.37 -47.60
N GLN A 289 14.38 1.73 -47.81
CA GLN A 289 13.19 2.45 -48.25
C GLN A 289 12.72 3.43 -47.17
N LYS A 290 12.72 2.99 -45.87
CA LYS A 290 12.37 3.84 -44.74
C LYS A 290 13.31 5.04 -44.58
N GLU A 291 14.62 4.90 -44.83
CA GLU A 291 15.59 5.99 -44.84
C GLU A 291 15.25 7.04 -45.94
N ILE A 292 14.83 6.58 -47.11
CA ILE A 292 14.38 7.45 -48.18
C ILE A 292 13.11 8.21 -47.79
N ASP A 293 12.13 7.51 -47.24
CA ASP A 293 10.83 8.06 -46.87
C ASP A 293 10.94 9.11 -45.74
N GLN A 294 11.82 8.87 -44.76
CA GLN A 294 12.05 9.77 -43.62
C GLN A 294 13.08 10.89 -43.89
N GLY A 295 13.89 10.76 -44.94
CA GLY A 295 14.87 11.78 -45.38
C GLY A 295 16.16 11.82 -44.55
N TRP A 296 16.46 10.77 -43.78
CA TRP A 296 17.71 10.62 -43.02
C TRP A 296 18.09 9.13 -42.89
N GLU A 297 19.38 8.86 -42.70
CA GLU A 297 19.94 7.51 -42.63
C GLU A 297 20.17 7.08 -41.17
N TYR A 298 20.03 5.77 -40.92
CA TYR A 298 20.42 5.17 -39.64
C TYR A 298 21.95 5.07 -39.56
N ASN A 299 22.52 5.37 -38.39
CA ASN A 299 23.94 5.15 -38.17
C ASN A 299 24.26 3.65 -37.96
N GLU A 300 25.56 3.31 -38.01
CA GLU A 300 26.02 1.92 -37.92
C GLU A 300 25.51 1.21 -36.64
N GLN A 301 25.52 1.90 -35.48
CA GLN A 301 25.05 1.31 -34.21
C GLN A 301 23.52 1.09 -34.23
N GLN A 302 22.75 1.93 -34.87
CA GLN A 302 21.33 1.73 -35.02
C GLN A 302 21.01 0.56 -35.96
N ILE A 303 21.74 0.44 -37.09
CA ILE A 303 21.65 -0.72 -37.99
C ILE A 303 22.04 -2.01 -37.28
N GLU A 304 23.10 -1.99 -36.45
CA GLU A 304 23.50 -3.14 -35.62
C GLU A 304 22.41 -3.51 -34.64
N GLY A 305 21.78 -2.53 -33.98
CA GLY A 305 20.63 -2.74 -33.07
C GLY A 305 19.44 -3.39 -33.79
N ILE A 306 19.08 -2.92 -34.95
CA ILE A 306 18.01 -3.52 -35.78
C ILE A 306 18.35 -4.97 -36.14
N LYS A 307 19.58 -5.19 -36.62
CA LYS A 307 20.08 -6.54 -36.95
C LYS A 307 20.03 -7.47 -35.77
N ALA A 308 20.50 -7.02 -34.60
CA ALA A 308 20.50 -7.82 -33.36
C ALA A 308 19.09 -8.32 -33.00
N VAL A 309 18.06 -7.48 -33.14
CA VAL A 309 16.64 -7.85 -32.88
C VAL A 309 16.14 -8.92 -33.84
N LEU A 310 16.57 -8.86 -35.10
CA LEU A 310 16.15 -9.84 -36.11
C LEU A 310 16.85 -11.20 -35.97
N GLU A 311 18.02 -11.22 -35.36
CA GLU A 311 18.86 -12.42 -35.17
C GLU A 311 18.70 -13.07 -33.80
N ASN A 312 18.10 -12.39 -32.81
CA ASN A 312 18.01 -12.88 -31.43
C ASN A 312 16.60 -12.76 -30.87
N GLN A 313 16.18 -13.70 -30.06
CA GLN A 313 14.85 -13.73 -29.43
C GLN A 313 14.72 -12.74 -28.25
N VAL A 314 15.84 -12.38 -27.63
CA VAL A 314 15.90 -11.40 -26.52
C VAL A 314 17.02 -10.41 -26.82
N VAL A 315 16.68 -9.12 -26.88
CA VAL A 315 17.64 -8.05 -27.11
C VAL A 315 17.38 -6.89 -26.15
N VAL A 316 18.44 -6.35 -25.56
CA VAL A 316 18.40 -5.15 -24.73
C VAL A 316 19.14 -4.03 -25.44
N ILE A 317 18.43 -2.95 -25.79
CA ILE A 317 18.98 -1.76 -26.43
C ILE A 317 19.08 -0.65 -25.39
N THR A 318 20.31 -0.24 -25.08
CA THR A 318 20.61 0.84 -24.12
C THR A 318 21.20 2.05 -24.83
N GLY A 319 21.17 3.20 -24.19
CA GLY A 319 21.77 4.43 -24.69
C GLY A 319 21.23 5.67 -23.97
N LYS A 320 21.96 6.78 -24.08
CA LYS A 320 21.57 8.07 -23.51
C LYS A 320 20.27 8.60 -24.14
N ALA A 321 19.64 9.59 -23.50
CA ALA A 321 18.50 10.27 -24.10
C ALA A 321 18.89 10.92 -25.45
N GLY A 322 18.02 10.85 -26.44
CA GLY A 322 18.26 11.45 -27.77
C GLY A 322 19.12 10.62 -28.72
N THR A 323 19.57 9.41 -28.37
CA THR A 323 20.40 8.55 -29.25
C THR A 323 19.62 7.77 -30.31
N GLY A 324 18.31 8.00 -30.44
CA GLY A 324 17.51 7.36 -31.48
C GLY A 324 17.02 5.94 -31.16
N LYS A 325 16.94 5.55 -29.88
CA LYS A 325 16.37 4.24 -29.49
C LYS A 325 14.96 4.01 -30.01
N SER A 326 14.11 5.04 -29.95
CA SER A 326 12.74 4.95 -30.46
C SER A 326 12.69 4.85 -32.00
N SER A 327 13.66 5.40 -32.69
CA SER A 327 13.78 5.25 -34.15
C SER A 327 14.16 3.81 -34.56
N ILE A 328 14.92 3.10 -33.69
CA ILE A 328 15.18 1.66 -33.88
C ILE A 328 13.87 0.88 -33.74
N VAL A 329 13.04 1.19 -32.72
CA VAL A 329 11.74 0.54 -32.55
C VAL A 329 10.83 0.75 -33.76
N ASP A 330 10.77 1.98 -34.29
CA ASP A 330 10.00 2.31 -35.47
C ASP A 330 10.52 1.58 -36.73
N ALA A 331 11.85 1.45 -36.88
CA ALA A 331 12.45 0.64 -37.94
C ALA A 331 12.08 -0.85 -37.83
N MET A 332 12.10 -1.38 -36.62
CA MET A 332 11.72 -2.79 -36.33
C MET A 332 10.26 -3.07 -36.68
N ILE A 333 9.34 -2.16 -36.33
CA ILE A 333 7.92 -2.28 -36.67
C ILE A 333 7.73 -2.35 -38.20
N ALA A 334 8.48 -1.54 -38.98
CA ALA A 334 8.44 -1.60 -40.42
C ALA A 334 8.87 -2.98 -40.97
N VAL A 335 9.87 -3.61 -40.36
CA VAL A 335 10.31 -4.97 -40.74
C VAL A 335 9.33 -6.05 -40.26
N LEU A 336 8.64 -5.82 -39.13
CA LEU A 336 7.68 -6.75 -38.54
C LEU A 336 6.29 -6.72 -39.22
N GLN A 337 6.10 -5.96 -40.27
CA GLN A 337 4.81 -5.94 -41.00
C GLN A 337 4.36 -7.34 -41.37
N GLY A 338 3.12 -7.70 -40.98
CA GLY A 338 2.56 -9.04 -41.17
C GLY A 338 2.74 -10.00 -40.00
N TYR A 339 3.45 -9.62 -38.97
CA TYR A 339 3.58 -10.37 -37.72
C TYR A 339 2.79 -9.69 -36.58
N SER A 340 2.32 -10.50 -35.63
CA SER A 340 1.72 -9.98 -34.40
C SER A 340 2.81 -9.50 -33.45
N TYR A 341 2.70 -8.26 -32.99
CA TYR A 341 3.56 -7.68 -31.97
C TYR A 341 2.77 -6.79 -31.02
N ALA A 342 3.32 -6.51 -29.87
CA ALA A 342 2.77 -5.54 -28.93
C ALA A 342 3.87 -4.58 -28.48
N GLN A 343 3.62 -3.28 -28.59
CA GLN A 343 4.52 -2.28 -28.02
C GLN A 343 3.96 -1.79 -26.68
N THR A 344 4.78 -1.91 -25.64
CA THR A 344 4.36 -1.63 -24.27
C THR A 344 5.35 -0.74 -23.54
N ALA A 345 4.85 0.01 -22.54
CA ALA A 345 5.65 0.82 -21.65
C ALA A 345 5.16 0.76 -20.21
N LEU A 346 6.00 1.15 -19.25
CA LEU A 346 5.64 1.20 -17.83
C LEU A 346 4.62 2.29 -17.49
N SER A 347 4.59 3.39 -18.26
CA SER A 347 3.69 4.51 -18.02
C SER A 347 2.87 4.87 -19.24
N GLY A 348 1.65 5.41 -19.04
CA GLY A 348 0.80 5.88 -20.12
C GLY A 348 1.46 6.96 -20.99
N ARG A 349 2.26 7.86 -20.40
CA ARG A 349 3.00 8.88 -21.12
C ARG A 349 4.07 8.27 -22.05
N ALA A 350 4.80 7.24 -21.58
CA ALA A 350 5.80 6.55 -22.38
C ALA A 350 5.13 5.74 -23.51
N ALA A 351 4.00 5.10 -23.26
CA ALA A 351 3.22 4.39 -24.27
C ALA A 351 2.69 5.34 -25.35
N ALA A 352 2.12 6.49 -24.97
CA ALA A 352 1.67 7.51 -25.90
C ALA A 352 2.83 8.09 -26.74
N ARG A 353 3.99 8.36 -26.12
CA ARG A 353 5.19 8.84 -26.83
C ARG A 353 5.70 7.82 -27.84
N MET A 354 5.64 6.54 -27.51
CA MET A 354 6.01 5.47 -28.43
C MET A 354 5.04 5.42 -29.62
N ALA A 355 3.73 5.49 -29.35
CA ALA A 355 2.71 5.52 -30.39
C ALA A 355 2.84 6.73 -31.34
N GLU A 356 3.20 7.91 -30.84
CA GLU A 356 3.50 9.09 -31.67
C GLU A 356 4.65 8.85 -32.63
N ILE A 357 5.69 8.12 -32.23
CA ILE A 357 6.89 7.89 -33.03
C ILE A 357 6.68 6.80 -34.08
N THR A 358 6.00 5.72 -33.65
CA THR A 358 5.82 4.51 -34.47
C THR A 358 4.56 4.57 -35.34
N HIS A 359 3.63 5.49 -35.03
CA HIS A 359 2.29 5.58 -35.63
C HIS A 359 1.43 4.32 -35.41
N GLU A 360 1.79 3.52 -34.40
CA GLU A 360 1.11 2.29 -34.01
C GLU A 360 0.61 2.37 -32.56
N GLU A 361 -0.38 1.57 -32.20
CA GLU A 361 -0.94 1.59 -30.84
C GLU A 361 0.08 1.13 -29.80
N GLY A 362 0.27 1.96 -28.76
CA GLY A 362 1.14 1.66 -27.60
C GLY A 362 0.31 1.48 -26.33
N TYR A 363 0.63 0.46 -25.54
CA TYR A 363 -0.08 0.12 -24.32
C TYR A 363 0.82 0.22 -23.09
N THR A 364 0.21 0.46 -21.93
CA THR A 364 0.93 0.17 -20.69
C THR A 364 0.93 -1.34 -20.45
N ILE A 365 1.99 -1.85 -19.79
CA ILE A 365 2.09 -3.27 -19.44
C ILE A 365 0.84 -3.76 -18.68
N HIS A 366 0.25 -2.90 -17.82
CA HIS A 366 -0.97 -3.22 -17.08
C HIS A 366 -2.25 -3.33 -17.93
N ARG A 367 -2.19 -2.82 -19.17
CA ARG A 367 -3.36 -2.84 -20.08
C ARG A 367 -3.28 -3.95 -21.12
N LEU A 368 -2.08 -4.54 -21.30
CA LEU A 368 -1.88 -5.69 -22.17
C LEU A 368 -2.45 -6.94 -21.55
#